data_d3129ebcbef9cd96e965c8be1a1ad3c5
#
_entry.id   d3129ebcbef9cd96e965c8be1a1ad3c5
#
_cell.length_a   1.000
_cell.length_b   1.000
_cell.length_c   1.000
_cell.angle_alpha   90.00
_cell.angle_beta   90.00
_cell.angle_gamma   90.00
#
_symmetry.space_group_name_H-M   'P 1'
#
loop_
_entity.id
_entity.type
_entity.pdbx_description
1 polymer ?
#
loop_
_entity_poly.entity_id
_entity_poly.type
_entity_poly.pdbx_seq_one_letter_code
_entity_poly.pdbx_strand_id
1 'polypeptide(L)'
;RSRGLGDVYKRQDYNDACSILAGKRHYYRAFKNTNRKWGVPIHVQMAVIYYESSFQNRAKTPMRYFLGIIPLGRESSAFGYAQALDGTWTDYKKATGRSIARRSSIRDSADFMGWYMTKTRKLTGVSLSDAKNQYLAYHEGQVGYLKGSYKRKQWLINKAKNVGNRSSKYKRQLSSCIRT
;
A
#
# COMPACT_ATOMS: atom_id res chain seq x y z
N ARG A 1 -47.31 -3.86 9.39
CA ARG A 1 -46.17 -4.81 9.43
C ARG A 1 -45.01 -4.19 8.62
N SER A 2 -44.14 -3.44 9.29
CA SER A 2 -42.92 -2.93 8.75
C SER A 2 -41.91 -4.06 8.69
N ARG A 3 -41.50 -4.48 7.50
CA ARG A 3 -40.32 -5.31 7.32
C ARG A 3 -39.12 -4.37 7.32
N GLY A 4 -38.39 -4.33 8.44
CA GLY A 4 -37.13 -3.69 8.51
C GLY A 4 -36.16 -4.41 7.58
N LEU A 5 -35.76 -3.74 6.49
CA LEU A 5 -34.56 -4.06 5.72
C LEU A 5 -33.36 -3.68 6.59
N GLY A 6 -32.91 -4.62 7.41
CA GLY A 6 -31.64 -4.53 8.06
C GLY A 6 -30.56 -4.58 6.98
N ASP A 7 -30.02 -3.44 6.61
CA ASP A 7 -28.79 -3.36 5.86
C ASP A 7 -27.70 -4.06 6.68
N VAL A 8 -27.47 -5.32 6.36
CA VAL A 8 -26.28 -6.06 6.80
C VAL A 8 -25.10 -5.39 6.10
N TYR A 9 -24.56 -4.36 6.72
CA TYR A 9 -23.30 -3.75 6.34
C TYR A 9 -22.24 -4.85 6.47
N LYS A 10 -21.99 -5.55 5.38
CA LYS A 10 -21.02 -6.63 5.30
C LYS A 10 -19.65 -6.02 5.62
N ARG A 11 -19.20 -6.14 6.88
CA ARG A 11 -17.86 -5.73 7.29
C ARG A 11 -16.89 -6.32 6.29
N GLN A 12 -16.19 -5.47 5.55
CA GLN A 12 -15.25 -5.91 4.54
C GLN A 12 -14.15 -6.73 5.22
N ASP A 13 -14.10 -8.02 4.94
CA ASP A 13 -13.06 -8.89 5.49
C ASP A 13 -11.76 -8.70 4.72
N TYR A 14 -10.86 -7.89 5.28
CA TYR A 14 -9.54 -7.68 4.72
C TYR A 14 -8.61 -8.90 4.85
N ASN A 15 -9.05 -9.99 5.45
CA ASN A 15 -8.29 -11.23 5.52
C ASN A 15 -8.47 -12.11 4.28
N ASP A 16 -9.44 -11.82 3.43
CA ASP A 16 -9.71 -12.54 2.19
C ASP A 16 -9.51 -11.64 0.97
N ALA A 17 -8.44 -11.94 0.19
CA ALA A 17 -8.10 -11.19 -1.01
C ALA A 17 -9.21 -11.26 -2.07
N CYS A 18 -9.88 -12.40 -2.21
CA CYS A 18 -10.96 -12.58 -3.17
C CYS A 18 -12.17 -11.71 -2.84
N SER A 19 -12.56 -11.65 -1.57
CA SER A 19 -13.65 -10.79 -1.09
C SER A 19 -13.34 -9.31 -1.29
N ILE A 20 -12.09 -8.88 -1.06
CA ILE A 20 -11.66 -7.49 -1.31
C ILE A 20 -11.86 -7.13 -2.78
N LEU A 21 -11.43 -7.99 -3.70
CA LEU A 21 -11.47 -7.71 -5.13
C LEU A 21 -12.87 -7.88 -5.73
N ALA A 22 -13.66 -8.85 -5.24
CA ALA A 22 -15.05 -9.06 -5.67
C ALA A 22 -15.93 -7.85 -5.30
N GLY A 23 -15.77 -7.32 -4.10
CA GLY A 23 -16.52 -6.15 -3.63
C GLY A 23 -16.13 -4.83 -4.31
N LYS A 24 -14.93 -4.77 -4.94
CA LYS A 24 -14.41 -3.54 -5.56
C LYS A 24 -13.67 -3.84 -6.86
N ARG A 25 -14.40 -4.10 -7.94
CA ARG A 25 -13.83 -4.44 -9.26
C ARG A 25 -12.77 -3.45 -9.76
N HIS A 26 -12.87 -2.17 -9.39
CA HIS A 26 -11.89 -1.16 -9.76
C HIS A 26 -10.53 -1.36 -9.08
N TYR A 27 -10.48 -2.03 -7.89
CA TYR A 27 -9.23 -2.43 -7.24
C TYR A 27 -8.49 -3.48 -8.09
N TYR A 28 -9.22 -4.52 -8.50
CA TYR A 28 -8.62 -5.54 -9.36
C TYR A 28 -8.02 -4.96 -10.63
N ARG A 29 -8.77 -4.07 -11.31
CA ARG A 29 -8.27 -3.39 -12.53
C ARG A 29 -7.01 -2.57 -12.24
N ALA A 30 -6.98 -1.82 -11.14
CA ALA A 30 -5.83 -1.02 -10.73
C ALA A 30 -4.59 -1.90 -10.51
N PHE A 31 -4.72 -2.95 -9.70
CA PHE A 31 -3.62 -3.85 -9.40
C PHE A 31 -3.15 -4.66 -10.61
N LYS A 32 -4.07 -5.13 -11.45
CA LYS A 32 -3.74 -5.83 -12.69
C LYS A 32 -2.97 -4.93 -13.67
N ASN A 33 -3.40 -3.68 -13.83
CA ASN A 33 -2.71 -2.72 -14.69
C ASN A 33 -1.29 -2.40 -14.16
N THR A 34 -1.13 -2.23 -12.86
CA THR A 34 0.17 -2.03 -12.23
C THR A 34 1.07 -3.25 -12.38
N ASN A 35 0.53 -4.46 -12.20
CA ASN A 35 1.28 -5.69 -12.45
C ASN A 35 1.77 -5.78 -13.91
N ARG A 36 0.90 -5.49 -14.87
CA ARG A 36 1.26 -5.53 -16.30
C ARG A 36 2.32 -4.48 -16.67
N LYS A 37 2.24 -3.28 -16.10
CA LYS A 37 3.13 -2.16 -16.40
C LYS A 37 4.49 -2.27 -15.69
N TRP A 38 4.47 -2.64 -14.41
CA TRP A 38 5.62 -2.57 -13.53
C TRP A 38 6.14 -3.94 -13.05
N GLY A 39 5.41 -5.01 -13.30
CA GLY A 39 5.77 -6.37 -12.87
C GLY A 39 5.52 -6.66 -11.39
N VAL A 40 4.94 -5.74 -10.61
CA VAL A 40 4.66 -5.95 -9.18
C VAL A 40 3.45 -6.85 -9.01
N PRO A 41 3.56 -8.01 -8.35
CA PRO A 41 2.44 -8.94 -8.17
C PRO A 41 1.27 -8.31 -7.40
N ILE A 42 0.03 -8.68 -7.75
CA ILE A 42 -1.20 -8.16 -7.13
C ILE A 42 -1.18 -8.36 -5.61
N HIS A 43 -0.79 -9.56 -5.14
CA HIS A 43 -0.74 -9.88 -3.71
C HIS A 43 0.24 -9.00 -2.93
N VAL A 44 1.35 -8.57 -3.53
CA VAL A 44 2.32 -7.66 -2.92
C VAL A 44 1.71 -6.27 -2.77
N GLN A 45 1.11 -5.73 -3.84
CA GLN A 45 0.43 -4.44 -3.82
C GLN A 45 -0.66 -4.39 -2.75
N MET A 46 -1.52 -5.40 -2.69
CA MET A 46 -2.60 -5.50 -1.72
C MET A 46 -2.10 -5.56 -0.28
N ALA A 47 -1.05 -6.36 -0.01
CA ALA A 47 -0.48 -6.49 1.33
C ALA A 47 0.12 -5.17 1.82
N VAL A 48 0.86 -4.46 0.97
CA VAL A 48 1.45 -3.16 1.33
C VAL A 48 0.35 -2.12 1.57
N ILE A 49 -0.63 -1.98 0.68
CA ILE A 49 -1.76 -1.04 0.87
C ILE A 49 -2.53 -1.33 2.16
N TYR A 50 -2.73 -2.61 2.49
CA TYR A 50 -3.38 -2.97 3.75
C TYR A 50 -2.61 -2.41 4.96
N TYR A 51 -1.28 -2.58 5.00
CA TYR A 51 -0.47 -2.10 6.13
C TYR A 51 -0.22 -0.59 6.13
N GLU A 52 -0.36 0.08 4.99
CA GLU A 52 -0.26 1.53 4.89
C GLU A 52 -1.56 2.24 5.30
N SER A 53 -2.71 1.77 4.84
CA SER A 53 -3.96 2.51 4.98
C SER A 53 -5.19 1.68 5.32
N SER A 54 -5.06 0.35 5.44
CA SER A 54 -6.21 -0.57 5.51
C SER A 54 -7.23 -0.31 4.39
N PHE A 55 -6.74 -0.02 3.19
CA PHE A 55 -7.55 0.37 2.02
C PHE A 55 -8.38 1.65 2.21
N GLN A 56 -7.98 2.55 3.09
CA GLN A 56 -8.64 3.83 3.27
C GLN A 56 -8.06 4.87 2.30
N ASN A 57 -8.92 5.45 1.46
CA ASN A 57 -8.51 6.38 0.41
C ASN A 57 -8.01 7.74 0.89
N ARG A 58 -8.35 8.13 2.12
CA ARG A 58 -7.97 9.40 2.74
C ARG A 58 -7.25 9.19 4.08
N ALA A 59 -6.59 8.05 4.26
CA ALA A 59 -5.77 7.81 5.43
C ALA A 59 -4.71 8.90 5.59
N LYS A 60 -4.57 9.39 6.82
CA LYS A 60 -3.62 10.46 7.19
C LYS A 60 -2.91 10.05 8.47
N THR A 61 -1.68 10.53 8.64
CA THR A 61 -0.98 10.40 9.92
C THR A 61 -1.70 11.20 11.02
N PRO A 62 -1.62 10.75 12.30
CA PRO A 62 -2.21 11.48 13.43
C PRO A 62 -1.73 12.93 13.53
N MET A 63 -2.57 13.77 14.11
CA MET A 63 -2.18 15.12 14.52
C MET A 63 -1.34 15.03 15.80
N ARG A 64 -0.27 15.82 15.85
CA ARG A 64 0.49 16.05 17.07
C ARG A 64 -0.03 17.28 17.78
N TYR A 65 -0.09 17.22 19.11
CA TYR A 65 -0.53 18.32 19.94
C TYR A 65 0.52 18.64 21.00
N PHE A 66 0.75 19.93 21.22
CA PHE A 66 1.52 20.40 22.37
C PHE A 66 0.57 20.53 23.57
N LEU A 67 0.95 19.93 24.71
CA LEU A 67 0.13 19.85 25.92
C LEU A 67 -1.30 19.28 25.67
N GLY A 68 -1.47 18.46 24.64
CA GLY A 68 -2.77 17.86 24.31
C GLY A 68 -3.81 18.79 23.68
N ILE A 69 -3.51 20.07 23.50
CA ILE A 69 -4.50 21.12 23.12
C ILE A 69 -4.07 21.87 21.86
N ILE A 70 -2.80 22.27 21.75
CA ILE A 70 -2.32 23.11 20.66
C ILE A 70 -1.86 22.22 19.49
N PRO A 71 -2.51 22.27 18.30
CA PRO A 71 -2.11 21.45 17.17
C PRO A 71 -0.74 21.87 16.63
N LEU A 72 0.23 20.93 16.61
CA LEU A 72 1.57 21.11 16.03
C LEU A 72 1.67 20.65 14.57
N GLY A 73 0.57 20.20 13.98
CA GLY A 73 0.55 19.61 12.66
C GLY A 73 0.62 18.07 12.68
N ARG A 74 0.78 17.45 11.51
CA ARG A 74 0.85 16.00 11.37
C ARG A 74 2.29 15.52 11.48
N GLU A 75 2.48 14.27 11.90
CA GLU A 75 3.81 13.63 11.97
C GLU A 75 4.52 13.57 10.62
N SER A 76 3.75 13.43 9.54
CA SER A 76 4.30 13.42 8.18
C SER A 76 3.25 13.84 7.16
N SER A 77 3.68 14.11 5.93
CA SER A 77 2.81 14.39 4.78
C SER A 77 2.21 13.14 4.13
N ALA A 78 2.39 11.95 4.73
CA ALA A 78 1.85 10.69 4.23
C ALA A 78 0.33 10.74 4.08
N PHE A 79 -0.17 10.34 2.90
CA PHE A 79 -1.59 10.44 2.59
C PHE A 79 -2.07 9.35 1.63
N GLY A 80 -3.34 8.96 1.80
CA GLY A 80 -4.09 8.11 0.88
C GLY A 80 -3.75 6.63 0.99
N TYR A 81 -4.09 5.87 -0.04
CA TYR A 81 -3.94 4.42 -0.05
C TYR A 81 -2.50 3.93 0.20
N ALA A 82 -1.53 4.58 -0.42
CA ALA A 82 -0.13 4.18 -0.38
C ALA A 82 0.69 4.95 0.67
N GLN A 83 0.07 5.86 1.43
CA GLN A 83 0.76 6.72 2.42
C GLN A 83 2.02 7.40 1.84
N ALA A 84 1.95 7.78 0.56
CA ALA A 84 3.05 8.47 -0.11
C ALA A 84 3.28 9.87 0.48
N LEU A 85 4.54 10.22 0.70
CA LEU A 85 4.97 11.56 1.11
C LEU A 85 4.85 12.55 -0.06
N ASP A 86 4.66 13.84 0.24
CA ASP A 86 4.51 14.90 -0.78
C ASP A 86 5.67 14.94 -1.77
N GLY A 87 6.91 14.90 -1.28
CA GLY A 87 8.11 14.92 -2.13
C GLY A 87 8.17 13.71 -3.05
N THR A 88 8.02 12.50 -2.50
CA THR A 88 8.07 11.26 -3.28
C THR A 88 6.92 11.18 -4.30
N TRP A 89 5.74 11.68 -3.96
CA TRP A 89 4.61 11.77 -4.88
C TRP A 89 4.88 12.75 -6.03
N THR A 90 5.53 13.87 -5.74
CA THR A 90 5.93 14.84 -6.74
C THR A 90 6.97 14.26 -7.71
N ASP A 91 7.97 13.53 -7.20
CA ASP A 91 8.95 12.83 -8.01
C ASP A 91 8.30 11.79 -8.94
N TYR A 92 7.35 11.01 -8.41
CA TYR A 92 6.57 10.07 -9.21
C TYR A 92 5.83 10.77 -10.36
N LYS A 93 5.12 11.87 -10.07
CA LYS A 93 4.37 12.62 -11.10
C LYS A 93 5.29 13.15 -12.19
N LYS A 94 6.44 13.70 -11.81
CA LYS A 94 7.45 14.17 -12.76
C LYS A 94 8.03 13.03 -13.60
N ALA A 95 8.43 11.93 -12.96
CA ALA A 95 9.05 10.80 -13.62
C ALA A 95 8.12 10.05 -14.59
N THR A 96 6.80 10.10 -14.36
CA THR A 96 5.81 9.34 -15.14
C THR A 96 4.92 10.20 -16.03
N GLY A 97 5.04 11.53 -15.98
CA GLY A 97 4.17 12.47 -16.69
C GLY A 97 2.72 12.53 -16.16
N ARG A 98 2.45 11.94 -14.97
CA ARG A 98 1.10 11.83 -14.40
C ARG A 98 0.73 13.03 -13.52
N SER A 99 0.74 14.23 -14.06
CA SER A 99 0.53 15.50 -13.33
C SER A 99 -0.76 15.53 -12.49
N ILE A 100 -1.86 14.94 -12.99
CA ILE A 100 -3.18 14.93 -12.34
C ILE A 100 -3.42 13.73 -11.40
N ALA A 101 -2.42 12.87 -11.18
CA ALA A 101 -2.55 11.71 -10.30
C ALA A 101 -2.90 12.11 -8.85
N ARG A 102 -3.75 11.31 -8.19
CA ARG A 102 -4.27 11.58 -6.83
C ARG A 102 -3.96 10.43 -5.88
N ARG A 103 -3.40 10.74 -4.71
CA ARG A 103 -3.10 9.74 -3.67
C ARG A 103 -4.35 9.05 -3.08
N SER A 104 -5.53 9.66 -3.23
CA SER A 104 -6.83 9.07 -2.86
C SER A 104 -7.43 8.16 -3.93
N SER A 105 -6.80 8.03 -5.10
CA SER A 105 -7.19 7.10 -6.17
C SER A 105 -6.42 5.80 -6.05
N ILE A 106 -7.11 4.67 -5.96
CA ILE A 106 -6.47 3.34 -5.90
C ILE A 106 -5.63 3.08 -7.16
N ARG A 107 -6.12 3.51 -8.34
CA ARG A 107 -5.40 3.37 -9.61
C ARG A 107 -4.05 4.09 -9.57
N ASP A 108 -4.06 5.34 -9.10
CA ASP A 108 -2.86 6.17 -9.10
C ASP A 108 -1.90 5.74 -7.98
N SER A 109 -2.44 5.32 -6.82
CA SER A 109 -1.63 4.80 -5.71
C SER A 109 -0.99 3.44 -6.05
N ALA A 110 -1.69 2.55 -6.75
CA ALA A 110 -1.12 1.30 -7.21
C ALA A 110 -0.01 1.54 -8.25
N ASP A 111 -0.23 2.43 -9.22
CA ASP A 111 0.77 2.80 -10.23
C ASP A 111 2.02 3.43 -9.57
N PHE A 112 1.82 4.32 -8.58
CA PHE A 112 2.90 4.87 -7.76
C PHE A 112 3.72 3.77 -7.06
N MET A 113 3.06 2.80 -6.42
CA MET A 113 3.75 1.68 -5.78
C MET A 113 4.53 0.86 -6.78
N GLY A 114 3.97 0.62 -7.97
CA GLY A 114 4.67 -0.07 -9.05
C GLY A 114 5.96 0.65 -9.45
N TRP A 115 5.89 1.95 -9.67
CA TRP A 115 7.04 2.80 -9.95
C TRP A 115 8.08 2.76 -8.83
N TYR A 116 7.65 2.94 -7.58
CA TYR A 116 8.55 2.97 -6.43
C TYR A 116 9.27 1.63 -6.20
N MET A 117 8.53 0.51 -6.24
CA MET A 117 9.08 -0.82 -6.05
C MET A 117 10.03 -1.22 -7.20
N THR A 118 9.75 -0.79 -8.43
CA THR A 118 10.67 -0.99 -9.56
C THR A 118 11.96 -0.20 -9.37
N LYS A 119 11.88 1.03 -8.88
CA LYS A 119 13.06 1.82 -8.49
C LYS A 119 13.85 1.13 -7.36
N THR A 120 13.16 0.61 -6.35
CA THR A 120 13.77 -0.19 -5.28
C THR A 120 14.52 -1.39 -5.85
N ARG A 121 13.89 -2.19 -6.71
CA ARG A 121 14.54 -3.34 -7.36
C ARG A 121 15.80 -2.92 -8.12
N LYS A 122 15.74 -1.85 -8.89
CA LYS A 122 16.90 -1.36 -9.66
C LYS A 122 18.08 -0.96 -8.77
N LEU A 123 17.81 -0.32 -7.64
CA LEU A 123 18.84 0.20 -6.75
C LEU A 123 19.36 -0.83 -5.74
N THR A 124 18.52 -1.75 -5.30
CA THR A 124 18.84 -2.65 -4.16
C THR A 124 18.91 -4.13 -4.54
N GLY A 125 18.44 -4.51 -5.74
CA GLY A 125 18.32 -5.91 -6.16
C GLY A 125 17.11 -6.65 -5.55
N VAL A 126 16.32 -6.03 -4.67
CA VAL A 126 15.16 -6.67 -4.02
C VAL A 126 14.11 -7.07 -5.05
N SER A 127 13.72 -8.34 -5.06
CA SER A 127 12.69 -8.86 -5.95
C SER A 127 11.35 -8.13 -5.77
N LEU A 128 10.60 -7.92 -6.86
CA LEU A 128 9.24 -7.35 -6.82
C LEU A 128 8.24 -8.26 -6.11
N SER A 129 8.53 -9.56 -5.97
CA SER A 129 7.72 -10.52 -5.23
C SER A 129 8.08 -10.63 -3.75
N ASP A 130 9.19 -10.02 -3.31
CA ASP A 130 9.61 -10.00 -1.91
C ASP A 130 8.94 -8.83 -1.17
N ALA A 131 7.69 -9.04 -0.76
CA ALA A 131 6.90 -8.03 -0.08
C ALA A 131 7.53 -7.53 1.23
N LYS A 132 8.25 -8.38 1.96
CA LYS A 132 8.94 -8.02 3.21
C LYS A 132 10.02 -6.98 2.96
N ASN A 133 10.96 -7.28 2.07
CA ASN A 133 12.08 -6.39 1.81
C ASN A 133 11.67 -5.16 0.99
N GLN A 134 10.70 -5.29 0.08
CA GLN A 134 10.07 -4.15 -0.57
C GLN A 134 9.44 -3.19 0.45
N TYR A 135 8.78 -3.70 1.49
CA TYR A 135 8.19 -2.88 2.55
C TYR A 135 9.25 -2.18 3.40
N LEU A 136 10.34 -2.86 3.76
CA LEU A 136 11.47 -2.24 4.46
C LEU A 136 12.05 -1.06 3.68
N ALA A 137 12.28 -1.25 2.38
CA ALA A 137 12.79 -0.19 1.51
C ALA A 137 11.75 0.92 1.26
N TYR A 138 10.45 0.58 1.28
CA TYR A 138 9.36 1.55 1.17
C TYR A 138 9.36 2.51 2.37
N HIS A 139 9.56 1.99 3.56
CA HIS A 139 9.56 2.76 4.80
C HIS A 139 10.85 3.58 5.02
N GLU A 140 12.02 2.98 4.77
CA GLU A 140 13.33 3.59 5.03
C GLU A 140 13.85 4.44 3.86
N GLY A 141 13.23 4.35 2.70
CA GLY A 141 13.82 4.77 1.43
C GLY A 141 14.91 3.78 0.96
N GLN A 142 15.23 3.81 -0.33
CA GLN A 142 16.21 2.89 -0.92
C GLN A 142 17.59 3.03 -0.28
N VAL A 143 18.05 4.27 -0.03
CA VAL A 143 19.34 4.55 0.61
C VAL A 143 19.36 4.06 2.06
N GLY A 144 18.31 4.31 2.83
CA GLY A 144 18.17 3.81 4.21
C GLY A 144 18.19 2.29 4.26
N TYR A 145 17.50 1.64 3.33
CA TYR A 145 17.49 0.18 3.22
C TYR A 145 18.91 -0.37 2.97
N LEU A 146 19.64 0.18 2.00
CA LEU A 146 21.01 -0.23 1.69
C LEU A 146 21.98 -0.02 2.87
N LYS A 147 21.80 1.06 3.63
CA LYS A 147 22.55 1.31 4.88
C LYS A 147 22.12 0.42 6.04
N GLY A 148 21.05 -0.34 5.89
CA GLY A 148 20.53 -1.21 6.95
C GLY A 148 19.93 -0.46 8.14
N SER A 149 19.41 0.77 7.96
CA SER A 149 18.83 1.60 9.03
C SER A 149 17.67 0.92 9.75
N TYR A 150 16.92 0.07 9.06
CA TYR A 150 15.84 -0.75 9.62
C TYR A 150 16.31 -1.76 10.67
N LYS A 151 17.58 -2.17 10.66
CA LYS A 151 18.10 -3.21 11.59
C LYS A 151 17.97 -2.81 13.05
N ARG A 152 17.94 -1.52 13.35
CA ARG A 152 17.74 -0.96 14.69
C ARG A 152 16.26 -0.74 15.05
N LYS A 153 15.34 -1.05 14.14
CA LYS A 153 13.90 -0.82 14.29
C LYS A 153 13.14 -2.16 14.34
N GLN A 154 13.20 -2.85 15.47
CA GLN A 154 12.57 -4.17 15.61
C GLN A 154 11.08 -4.16 15.26
N TRP A 155 10.38 -3.08 15.61
CA TRP A 155 8.97 -2.90 15.26
C TRP A 155 8.75 -2.90 13.73
N LEU A 156 9.66 -2.27 12.96
CA LEU A 156 9.57 -2.23 11.51
C LEU A 156 9.88 -3.59 10.88
N ILE A 157 10.87 -4.30 11.42
CA ILE A 157 11.19 -5.68 11.01
C ILE A 157 9.99 -6.59 11.21
N ASN A 158 9.34 -6.51 12.37
CA ASN A 158 8.13 -7.27 12.69
C ASN A 158 6.97 -6.91 11.76
N LYS A 159 6.76 -5.61 11.51
CA LYS A 159 5.73 -5.14 10.58
C LYS A 159 5.99 -5.65 9.16
N ALA A 160 7.21 -5.56 8.67
CA ALA A 160 7.60 -6.06 7.35
C ALA A 160 7.42 -7.59 7.22
N LYS A 161 7.74 -8.36 8.27
CA LYS A 161 7.46 -9.80 8.33
C LYS A 161 5.95 -10.07 8.17
N ASN A 162 5.11 -9.31 8.86
CA ASN A 162 3.66 -9.43 8.75
C ASN A 162 3.15 -9.07 7.34
N VAL A 163 3.74 -8.06 6.68
CA VAL A 163 3.46 -7.73 5.27
C VAL A 163 3.79 -8.93 4.38
N GLY A 164 4.96 -9.54 4.55
CA GLY A 164 5.36 -10.74 3.81
C GLY A 164 4.40 -11.92 4.00
N ASN A 165 4.00 -12.19 5.25
CA ASN A 165 3.05 -13.25 5.59
C ASN A 165 1.68 -13.00 4.94
N ARG A 166 1.17 -11.76 5.01
CA ARG A 166 -0.09 -11.39 4.36
C ARG A 166 0.00 -11.50 2.85
N SER A 167 1.08 -11.07 2.25
CA SER A 167 1.33 -11.21 0.82
C SER A 167 1.28 -12.67 0.38
N SER A 168 1.92 -13.57 1.13
CA SER A 168 1.89 -15.01 0.87
C SER A 168 0.48 -15.61 1.02
N LYS A 169 -0.28 -15.16 2.03
CA LYS A 169 -1.69 -15.54 2.22
C LYS A 169 -2.54 -15.08 1.03
N TYR A 170 -2.44 -13.82 0.64
CA TYR A 170 -3.17 -13.29 -0.51
C TYR A 170 -2.79 -13.99 -1.80
N LYS A 171 -1.52 -14.33 -2.02
CA LYS A 171 -1.09 -15.11 -3.18
C LYS A 171 -1.85 -16.43 -3.30
N ARG A 172 -1.94 -17.20 -2.21
CA ARG A 172 -2.67 -18.48 -2.19
C ARG A 172 -4.17 -18.28 -2.46
N GLN A 173 -4.79 -17.27 -1.86
CA GLN A 173 -6.22 -16.98 -2.07
C GLN A 173 -6.51 -16.57 -3.52
N LEU A 174 -5.70 -15.68 -4.08
CA LEU A 174 -5.89 -15.19 -5.45
C LEU A 174 -5.76 -16.28 -6.51
N SER A 175 -5.00 -17.35 -6.27
CA SER A 175 -4.91 -18.49 -7.19
C SER A 175 -6.23 -19.23 -7.37
N SER A 176 -7.18 -19.11 -6.43
CA SER A 176 -8.49 -19.75 -6.51
C SER A 176 -9.57 -18.87 -7.14
N CYS A 177 -9.40 -17.53 -7.17
CA CYS A 177 -10.46 -16.62 -7.62
C CYS A 177 -10.07 -15.72 -8.82
N ILE A 178 -8.80 -15.67 -9.19
CA ILE A 178 -8.35 -15.01 -10.41
C ILE A 178 -7.93 -16.09 -11.40
N ARG A 179 -8.75 -16.29 -12.44
CA ARG A 179 -8.30 -17.06 -13.60
C ARG A 179 -7.25 -16.23 -14.34
N THR A 180 -6.04 -16.77 -14.46
CA THR A 180 -4.93 -16.22 -15.27
C THR A 180 -5.27 -16.25 -16.75
#